data_9658f040bcb43e0972afcc93749dbe3e
#
_entry.id   9658f040bcb43e0972afcc93749dbe3e
#
_cell.length_a   1.000
_cell.length_b   1.000
_cell.length_c   1.000
_cell.angle_alpha   90.00
_cell.angle_beta   90.00
_cell.angle_gamma   90.00
#
_symmetry.space_group_name_H-M   'P 1'
#
loop_
_entity.id
_entity.type
_entity.pdbx_description
1 polymer ?
#
loop_
_entity_poly.entity_id
_entity_poly.type
_entity_poly.pdbx_seq_one_letter_code
_entity_poly.pdbx_strand_id
1 'polypeptide(L)' 'MKRKKGILLVAFVETLVLAFLLLLFFKGTISLNLFIALAVLAGILSSAAMFVIFRNTEP' A
#
# COMPACT_ATOMS: atom_id res chain seq x y z
N MET A 1 5.09 -10.03 -16.68
CA MET A 1 3.88 -9.27 -16.36
C MET A 1 4.01 -7.85 -16.91
N LYS A 2 2.96 -7.33 -17.47
CA LYS A 2 2.98 -5.98 -18.01
C LYS A 2 2.99 -4.94 -16.90
N ARG A 3 3.67 -3.82 -17.13
CA ARG A 3 3.80 -2.74 -16.15
C ARG A 3 2.43 -2.27 -15.64
N LYS A 4 1.48 -2.07 -16.54
CA LYS A 4 0.14 -1.60 -16.19
C LYS A 4 -0.54 -2.55 -15.21
N LYS A 5 -0.44 -3.85 -15.45
CA LYS A 5 -1.05 -4.85 -14.59
C LYS A 5 -0.39 -4.87 -13.21
N GLY A 6 0.93 -4.72 -13.15
CA GLY A 6 1.65 -4.65 -11.89
C GLY A 6 1.25 -3.44 -11.05
N ILE A 7 1.10 -2.28 -11.70
CA ILE A 7 0.68 -1.05 -11.02
C ILE A 7 -0.73 -1.21 -10.45
N LEU A 8 -1.64 -1.80 -11.24
CA LEU A 8 -3.01 -2.03 -10.77
C LEU A 8 -3.03 -2.97 -9.57
N LEU A 9 -2.20 -4.00 -9.59
CA LEU A 9 -2.13 -4.95 -8.48
C LEU A 9 -1.64 -4.27 -7.20
N VAL A 10 -0.58 -3.45 -7.31
CA VAL A 10 -0.05 -2.72 -6.16
C VAL A 10 -1.10 -1.75 -5.61
N ALA A 11 -1.77 -1.02 -6.48
CA ALA A 11 -2.81 -0.07 -6.06
C ALA A 11 -3.96 -0.80 -5.35
N PHE A 12 -4.36 -1.95 -5.86
CA PHE A 12 -5.43 -2.74 -5.25
C PHE A 12 -5.04 -3.22 -3.86
N VAL A 13 -3.84 -3.75 -3.71
CA VAL A 13 -3.35 -4.25 -2.42
C VAL A 13 -3.25 -3.09 -1.42
N GLU A 14 -2.72 -1.95 -1.85
CA GLU A 14 -2.60 -0.79 -0.97
C GLU A 14 -3.98 -0.30 -0.51
N THR A 15 -4.96 -0.26 -1.42
CA THR A 15 -6.32 0.13 -1.07
C THR A 15 -6.90 -0.80 0.01
N LEU A 16 -6.68 -2.11 -0.14
CA LEU A 16 -7.12 -3.09 0.86
C LEU A 16 -6.45 -2.86 2.21
N VAL A 17 -5.15 -2.60 2.21
CA VAL A 17 -4.39 -2.36 3.44
C VAL A 17 -4.92 -1.11 4.15
N LEU A 18 -5.11 -0.01 3.41
CA LEU A 18 -5.62 1.23 3.98
C LEU A 18 -7.03 1.06 4.51
N ALA A 19 -7.89 0.34 3.79
CA ALA A 19 -9.24 0.07 4.25
C ALA A 19 -9.24 -0.73 5.55
N PHE A 20 -8.37 -1.72 5.66
CA PHE A 20 -8.21 -2.53 6.86
C PHE A 20 -7.73 -1.68 8.04
N LEU A 21 -6.72 -0.83 7.81
CA LEU A 21 -6.22 0.07 8.83
C LEU A 21 -7.29 1.03 9.32
N LEU A 22 -8.06 1.58 8.39
CA LEU A 22 -9.14 2.49 8.71
C LEU A 22 -10.21 1.80 9.59
N LEU A 23 -10.54 0.57 9.25
CA LEU A 23 -11.48 -0.22 10.02
C LEU A 23 -10.98 -0.45 11.45
N LEU A 24 -9.72 -0.80 11.62
CA LEU A 24 -9.12 -0.98 12.93
C LEU A 24 -9.13 0.31 13.74
N PHE A 25 -8.88 1.42 13.09
CA PHE A 25 -8.91 2.73 13.75
C PHE A 25 -10.31 3.06 14.25
N PHE A 26 -11.33 2.84 13.43
CA PHE A 26 -12.70 3.11 13.83
C PHE A 26 -13.18 2.21 14.97
N LYS A 27 -12.66 0.99 15.02
CA LYS A 27 -12.97 0.06 16.12
C LYS A 27 -12.24 0.40 17.40
N GLY A 28 -11.28 1.33 17.35
CA GLY A 28 -10.48 1.68 18.51
C GLY A 28 -9.39 0.67 18.84
N THR A 29 -9.09 -0.25 17.92
CA THR A 29 -8.06 -1.26 18.11
C THR A 29 -6.67 -0.65 18.05
N ILE A 30 -6.48 0.39 17.24
CA ILE A 30 -5.20 1.08 17.10
C ILE A 30 -5.40 2.57 17.38
N SER A 31 -4.33 3.21 17.87
CA SER A 31 -4.32 4.65 18.12
C SER A 31 -4.05 5.42 16.83
N LEU A 32 -4.29 6.74 16.88
CA LEU A 32 -4.00 7.60 15.74
C LEU A 32 -2.52 7.55 15.36
N ASN A 33 -1.63 7.56 16.34
CA ASN A 33 -0.19 7.48 16.09
C ASN A 33 0.17 6.18 15.39
N LEU A 34 -0.37 5.08 15.84
CA LEU A 34 -0.13 3.78 15.23
C LEU A 34 -0.71 3.71 13.83
N PHE A 35 -1.90 4.29 13.63
CA PHE A 35 -2.52 4.37 12.31
C PHE A 35 -1.61 5.10 11.32
N ILE A 36 -1.11 6.27 11.72
CA ILE A 36 -0.23 7.08 10.88
C ILE A 36 1.06 6.31 10.56
N ALA A 37 1.67 5.68 11.57
CA ALA A 37 2.90 4.92 11.38
C ALA A 37 2.71 3.78 10.39
N LEU A 38 1.61 3.02 10.52
CA LEU A 38 1.33 1.91 9.62
C LEU A 38 0.99 2.40 8.21
N ALA A 39 0.27 3.52 8.09
CA ALA A 39 -0.04 4.10 6.80
C ALA A 39 1.21 4.56 6.06
N VAL A 40 2.13 5.21 6.78
CA VAL A 40 3.42 5.63 6.21
C VAL A 40 4.24 4.42 5.77
N LEU A 41 4.29 3.40 6.60
CA LEU A 41 5.00 2.17 6.26
C LEU A 41 4.42 1.52 5.01
N ALA A 42 3.09 1.44 4.91
CA ALA A 42 2.42 0.90 3.73
C ALA A 42 2.76 1.72 2.48
N GLY A 43 2.78 3.06 2.61
CA GLY A 43 3.15 3.93 1.51
C GLY A 43 4.57 3.70 1.03
N ILE A 44 5.51 3.54 1.97
CA ILE A 44 6.91 3.26 1.63
C ILE A 44 7.03 1.92 0.90
N LEU A 45 6.36 0.89 1.39
CA LEU A 45 6.38 -0.43 0.76
C LEU A 45 5.77 -0.39 -0.64
N SER A 46 4.68 0.33 -0.82
CA SER A 46 4.05 0.48 -2.14
C SER A 46 4.96 1.23 -3.10
N SER A 47 5.63 2.27 -2.63
CA SER A 47 6.58 3.02 -3.45
C SER A 47 7.74 2.14 -3.89
N ALA A 48 8.28 1.33 -2.98
CA ALA A 48 9.35 0.39 -3.30
C ALA A 48 8.89 -0.65 -4.32
N ALA A 49 7.67 -1.18 -4.17
CA ALA A 49 7.12 -2.14 -5.10
C ALA A 49 6.95 -1.53 -6.49
N MET A 50 6.44 -0.30 -6.57
CA MET A 50 6.31 0.40 -7.85
C MET A 50 7.66 0.66 -8.50
N PHE A 51 8.65 1.05 -7.71
CA PHE A 51 10.01 1.27 -8.21
C PHE A 51 10.56 -0.01 -8.84
N VAL A 52 10.38 -1.15 -8.17
CA VAL A 52 10.84 -2.44 -8.68
C VAL A 52 10.11 -2.78 -9.99
N ILE A 53 8.81 -2.54 -10.05
CA ILE A 53 8.02 -2.80 -11.26
C ILE A 53 8.53 -1.98 -12.42
N PHE A 54 8.74 -0.67 -12.22
CA PHE A 54 9.25 0.20 -13.29
C PHE A 54 10.65 -0.18 -13.73
N ARG A 55 11.48 -0.66 -12.81
CA ARG A 55 12.85 -1.03 -13.11
C ARG A 55 12.94 -2.34 -13.86
N ASN A 56 12.11 -3.32 -13.52
CA ASN A 56 12.25 -4.68 -14.05
C ASN A 56 11.27 -5.02 -15.17
N THR A 57 10.30 -4.13 -15.43
CA THR A 57 9.26 -4.41 -16.42
C THR A 57 9.43 -3.48 -17.62
N GLU A 58 9.55 -4.06 -18.81
CA GLU A 58 9.61 -3.29 -20.05
C GLU A 58 8.23 -2.71 -20.35
N PRO A 59 8.21 -1.46 -20.86
CA PRO A 59 6.92 -0.85 -21.25
C PRO A 59 6.28 -1.54 -22.46
#